data_7293207e68c00d5c3b9fb5af3f60b29e
#
_entry.id   7293207e68c00d5c3b9fb5af3f60b29e
#
_cell.length_a   1.000
_cell.length_b   1.000
_cell.length_c   1.000
_cell.angle_alpha   90.00
_cell.angle_beta   90.00
_cell.angle_gamma   90.00
#
_symmetry.space_group_name_H-M   'P 1'
#
loop_
_entity.id
_entity.type
_entity.pdbx_description
1 polymer ?
#
loop_
_entity_poly.entity_id
_entity_poly.type
_entity_poly.pdbx_seq_one_letter_code
_entity_poly.pdbx_strand_id
1 'polypeptide(L)'
;ASRGLGDVYKRQLKDGMEKGVTVKIAHICENYMGHYIYFTPQYYKKVYGKTAEYNCIMFRAKDGYSEEQVKKAGEKILAKDQVLTISYLHDIKDQLDDMLASLNLVIIVLIVSAGMLAFVVLYNLNSINITERQRELATLKVLGFYDGEVASYVYRENILLTIIGSVVGMVLGNLLHRYIILTVEVEEAMFGRQIHWQSYLYSFLFTVAFSLFVNWVMFYKLKKIDMVESLKSVE
;
A
#
# COMPACT_ATOMS: atom_id res chain seq x y z
N ALA A 1 -0.37 -16.94 -13.40
CA ALA A 1 0.87 -17.36 -14.07
C ALA A 1 1.75 -18.15 -13.13
N SER A 2 1.91 -19.45 -13.38
CA SER A 2 2.79 -20.33 -12.62
C SER A 2 4.24 -19.87 -12.83
N ARG A 3 4.91 -19.40 -11.79
CA ARG A 3 6.36 -19.24 -11.76
C ARG A 3 7.01 -20.61 -11.59
N GLY A 4 7.38 -21.27 -12.69
CA GLY A 4 8.33 -22.35 -12.72
C GLY A 4 9.65 -21.85 -13.29
N LEU A 5 10.73 -21.99 -12.56
CA LEU A 5 12.09 -21.73 -13.00
C LEU A 5 12.48 -22.77 -14.06
N GLY A 6 13.02 -22.31 -15.19
CA GLY A 6 13.77 -23.09 -16.14
C GLY A 6 12.98 -23.60 -17.34
N ASP A 7 13.52 -23.27 -18.50
CA ASP A 7 13.30 -23.81 -19.83
C ASP A 7 11.96 -23.63 -20.53
N VAL A 8 12.05 -22.83 -21.60
CA VAL A 8 11.18 -22.83 -22.78
C VAL A 8 9.70 -23.09 -22.49
N TYR A 9 8.99 -22.07 -21.99
CA TYR A 9 7.55 -22.17 -21.82
C TYR A 9 6.88 -22.30 -23.19
N LYS A 10 6.30 -23.47 -23.44
CA LYS A 10 5.39 -23.71 -24.54
C LYS A 10 3.97 -23.50 -24.01
N ARG A 11 3.27 -22.52 -24.50
CA ARG A 11 1.87 -22.29 -24.17
C ARG A 11 0.98 -22.60 -25.37
N GLN A 12 -0.11 -23.31 -25.15
CA GLN A 12 -1.13 -23.48 -26.18
C GLN A 12 -2.01 -22.23 -26.21
N LEU A 13 -2.07 -21.62 -27.36
CA LEU A 13 -2.96 -20.51 -27.65
C LEU A 13 -4.12 -21.03 -28.48
N LYS A 14 -5.34 -20.70 -28.06
CA LYS A 14 -6.53 -20.95 -28.83
C LYS A 14 -6.96 -19.66 -29.53
N ASP A 15 -7.10 -19.70 -30.84
CA ASP A 15 -7.65 -18.62 -31.61
C ASP A 15 -9.14 -19.02 -31.90
N GLY A 16 -10.05 -18.45 -31.13
CA GLY A 16 -11.48 -18.81 -31.22
C GLY A 16 -11.76 -20.29 -30.89
N MET A 17 -12.50 -20.99 -31.74
CA MET A 17 -12.87 -22.40 -31.58
C MET A 17 -11.90 -23.38 -32.22
N GLU A 18 -10.79 -22.95 -32.81
CA GLU A 18 -9.89 -23.80 -33.56
C GLU A 18 -8.68 -24.31 -32.74
N LYS A 19 -7.96 -25.25 -33.37
CA LYS A 19 -6.84 -25.99 -32.74
C LYS A 19 -5.80 -25.11 -32.06
N GLY A 20 -5.55 -25.40 -30.81
CA GLY A 20 -4.52 -24.71 -30.06
C GLY A 20 -3.13 -24.87 -30.69
N VAL A 21 -2.40 -23.79 -30.85
CA VAL A 21 -1.05 -23.74 -31.42
C VAL A 21 -0.04 -23.58 -30.28
N THR A 22 1.03 -24.37 -30.34
CA THR A 22 2.10 -24.28 -29.35
C THR A 22 3.14 -23.26 -29.79
N VAL A 23 3.37 -22.23 -28.95
CA VAL A 23 4.33 -21.15 -29.23
C VAL A 23 5.42 -21.12 -28.17
N LYS A 24 6.63 -20.70 -28.59
CA LYS A 24 7.74 -20.42 -27.70
C LYS A 24 7.67 -19.01 -27.17
N ILE A 25 7.68 -18.83 -25.85
CA ILE A 25 7.71 -17.53 -25.21
C ILE A 25 9.16 -17.01 -25.23
N ALA A 26 9.39 -15.86 -25.85
CA ALA A 26 10.71 -15.22 -25.89
C ALA A 26 10.94 -14.36 -24.65
N HIS A 27 9.95 -13.53 -24.27
CA HIS A 27 10.03 -12.61 -23.15
C HIS A 27 8.68 -12.52 -22.45
N ILE A 28 8.71 -12.20 -21.15
CA ILE A 28 7.53 -11.87 -20.35
C ILE A 28 7.70 -10.42 -19.92
N CYS A 29 6.71 -9.59 -20.24
CA CYS A 29 6.64 -8.20 -19.78
C CYS A 29 5.49 -8.06 -18.76
N GLU A 30 5.67 -7.17 -17.81
CA GLU A 30 4.61 -6.80 -16.88
C GLU A 30 3.61 -5.90 -17.57
N ASN A 31 2.32 -6.23 -17.42
CA ASN A 31 1.23 -5.39 -17.91
C ASN A 31 0.20 -5.27 -16.79
N TYR A 32 -0.18 -4.05 -16.46
CA TYR A 32 -1.06 -3.77 -15.32
C TYR A 32 -2.55 -3.89 -15.68
N MET A 33 -2.90 -3.77 -16.96
CA MET A 33 -4.28 -3.86 -17.43
C MET A 33 -4.38 -4.83 -18.57
N GLY A 34 -5.23 -5.84 -18.40
CA GLY A 34 -5.52 -6.86 -19.40
C GLY A 34 -4.34 -7.81 -19.65
N HIS A 35 -4.63 -8.83 -20.43
CA HIS A 35 -3.63 -9.83 -20.83
C HIS A 35 -3.38 -9.73 -22.33
N TYR A 36 -2.15 -9.40 -22.70
CA TYR A 36 -1.76 -9.26 -24.09
C TYR A 36 -0.68 -10.25 -24.47
N ILE A 37 -0.73 -10.67 -25.72
CA ILE A 37 0.32 -11.50 -26.32
C ILE A 37 0.83 -10.77 -27.53
N TYR A 38 2.11 -10.43 -27.52
CA TYR A 38 2.75 -9.67 -28.59
C TYR A 38 3.43 -10.63 -29.56
N PHE A 39 3.06 -10.52 -30.82
CA PHE A 39 3.69 -11.23 -31.94
C PHE A 39 4.31 -10.27 -32.92
N THR A 40 5.46 -10.66 -33.50
CA THR A 40 5.91 -10.01 -34.73
C THR A 40 5.04 -10.53 -35.90
N PRO A 41 4.72 -9.69 -36.90
CA PRO A 41 3.90 -10.11 -38.06
C PRO A 41 4.47 -11.35 -38.75
N GLN A 42 5.79 -11.45 -38.83
CA GLN A 42 6.47 -12.61 -39.44
C GLN A 42 6.27 -13.90 -38.63
N TYR A 43 6.37 -13.80 -37.28
CA TYR A 43 6.19 -14.95 -36.43
C TYR A 43 4.71 -15.38 -36.35
N TYR A 44 3.78 -14.42 -36.35
CA TYR A 44 2.35 -14.68 -36.42
C TYR A 44 2.00 -15.48 -37.69
N LYS A 45 2.48 -15.03 -38.86
CA LYS A 45 2.32 -15.74 -40.12
C LYS A 45 2.87 -17.16 -40.11
N LYS A 46 4.05 -17.34 -39.45
CA LYS A 46 4.69 -18.66 -39.30
C LYS A 46 3.89 -19.62 -38.42
N VAL A 47 3.27 -19.10 -37.38
CA VAL A 47 2.54 -19.88 -36.38
C VAL A 47 1.12 -20.20 -36.83
N TYR A 48 0.40 -19.23 -37.37
CA TYR A 48 -1.01 -19.36 -37.76
C TYR A 48 -1.23 -19.61 -39.25
N GLY A 49 -0.21 -19.46 -40.09
CA GLY A 49 -0.33 -19.60 -41.54
C GLY A 49 -1.11 -18.47 -42.21
N LYS A 50 -1.58 -17.49 -41.45
CA LYS A 50 -2.37 -16.34 -41.92
C LYS A 50 -1.61 -15.04 -41.74
N THR A 51 -1.91 -14.05 -42.56
CA THR A 51 -1.42 -12.68 -42.34
C THR A 51 -2.23 -12.06 -41.22
N ALA A 52 -1.56 -11.31 -40.33
CA ALA A 52 -2.22 -10.60 -39.23
C ALA A 52 -3.22 -9.56 -39.79
N GLU A 53 -4.45 -9.61 -39.33
CA GLU A 53 -5.44 -8.57 -39.57
C GLU A 53 -5.43 -7.59 -38.42
N TYR A 54 -5.40 -6.30 -38.73
CA TYR A 54 -5.33 -5.24 -37.74
C TYR A 54 -6.70 -4.59 -37.60
N ASN A 55 -7.27 -4.66 -36.41
CA ASN A 55 -8.55 -4.07 -36.05
C ASN A 55 -8.42 -2.85 -35.13
N CYS A 56 -7.22 -2.51 -34.69
CA CYS A 56 -6.95 -1.38 -33.84
C CYS A 56 -5.66 -0.67 -34.28
N ILE A 57 -5.67 0.66 -34.23
CA ILE A 57 -4.50 1.49 -34.50
C ILE A 57 -4.23 2.31 -33.24
N MET A 58 -3.05 2.17 -32.69
CA MET A 58 -2.55 3.01 -31.61
C MET A 58 -1.66 4.10 -32.18
N PHE A 59 -1.94 5.34 -31.82
CA PHE A 59 -1.09 6.47 -32.24
C PHE A 59 -0.88 7.43 -31.08
N ARG A 60 0.23 8.13 -31.11
CA ARG A 60 0.56 9.18 -30.15
C ARG A 60 0.52 10.52 -30.88
N ALA A 61 -0.19 11.47 -30.31
CA ALA A 61 -0.14 12.84 -30.81
C ALA A 61 1.27 13.41 -30.65
N LYS A 62 1.68 14.28 -31.58
CA LYS A 62 2.96 14.97 -31.50
C LYS A 62 2.95 15.93 -30.29
N ASP A 63 4.11 16.09 -29.67
CA ASP A 63 4.27 17.00 -28.54
C ASP A 63 3.86 18.43 -28.93
N GLY A 64 3.08 19.08 -28.06
CA GLY A 64 2.55 20.43 -28.28
C GLY A 64 1.08 20.52 -28.68
N TYR A 65 0.40 19.39 -28.90
CA TYR A 65 -1.06 19.39 -29.10
C TYR A 65 -1.77 19.36 -27.74
N SER A 66 -2.80 20.26 -27.60
CA SER A 66 -3.67 20.22 -26.41
C SER A 66 -4.65 19.05 -26.50
N GLU A 67 -5.20 18.64 -25.36
CA GLU A 67 -6.23 17.59 -25.29
C GLU A 67 -7.45 17.88 -26.17
N GLU A 68 -7.91 19.13 -26.18
CA GLU A 68 -9.03 19.53 -27.02
C GLU A 68 -8.71 19.34 -28.52
N GLN A 69 -7.49 19.60 -28.92
CA GLN A 69 -7.06 19.40 -30.30
C GLN A 69 -7.01 17.93 -30.67
N VAL A 70 -6.57 17.09 -29.74
CA VAL A 70 -6.57 15.63 -29.88
C VAL A 70 -8.00 15.10 -29.95
N LYS A 71 -8.91 15.55 -29.09
CA LYS A 71 -10.33 15.17 -29.11
C LYS A 71 -11.02 15.61 -30.42
N LYS A 72 -10.80 16.83 -30.87
CA LYS A 72 -11.32 17.32 -32.18
C LYS A 72 -10.78 16.53 -33.37
N ALA A 73 -9.53 16.10 -33.30
CA ALA A 73 -8.97 15.21 -34.34
C ALA A 73 -9.60 13.82 -34.29
N GLY A 74 -9.83 13.29 -33.09
CA GLY A 74 -10.54 12.05 -32.88
C GLY A 74 -11.97 12.07 -33.39
N GLU A 75 -12.73 13.14 -33.15
CA GLU A 75 -14.09 13.31 -33.70
C GLU A 75 -14.10 13.22 -35.23
N LYS A 76 -13.12 13.85 -35.89
CA LYS A 76 -12.98 13.76 -37.34
C LYS A 76 -12.64 12.35 -37.85
N ILE A 77 -11.93 11.59 -37.03
CA ILE A 77 -11.60 10.18 -37.33
C ILE A 77 -12.83 9.31 -37.09
N LEU A 78 -13.54 9.55 -35.99
CA LEU A 78 -14.78 8.80 -35.64
C LEU A 78 -15.90 9.02 -36.67
N ALA A 79 -15.91 10.17 -37.34
CA ALA A 79 -16.86 10.47 -38.39
C ALA A 79 -16.70 9.61 -39.69
N LYS A 80 -15.66 8.75 -39.74
CA LYS A 80 -15.45 7.79 -40.84
C LYS A 80 -16.16 6.49 -40.55
N ASP A 81 -16.91 5.98 -41.52
CA ASP A 81 -17.71 4.74 -41.42
C ASP A 81 -16.92 3.49 -41.01
N GLN A 82 -15.60 3.53 -41.16
CA GLN A 82 -14.71 2.41 -40.84
C GLN A 82 -14.22 2.40 -39.37
N VAL A 83 -14.51 3.45 -38.58
CA VAL A 83 -14.08 3.59 -37.21
C VAL A 83 -15.26 3.33 -36.28
N LEU A 84 -15.15 2.31 -35.47
CA LEU A 84 -16.19 1.94 -34.51
C LEU A 84 -16.12 2.74 -33.24
N THR A 85 -14.92 2.97 -32.73
CA THR A 85 -14.71 3.68 -31.46
C THR A 85 -13.33 4.27 -31.40
N ILE A 86 -13.17 5.29 -30.55
CA ILE A 86 -11.89 5.88 -30.18
C ILE A 86 -11.81 5.90 -28.66
N SER A 87 -10.70 5.41 -28.12
CA SER A 87 -10.40 5.48 -26.71
C SER A 87 -9.18 6.41 -26.49
N TYR A 88 -9.32 7.34 -25.56
CA TYR A 88 -8.23 8.22 -25.19
C TYR A 88 -7.59 7.71 -23.90
N LEU A 89 -6.27 7.61 -23.91
CA LEU A 89 -5.52 7.15 -22.73
C LEU A 89 -5.70 8.07 -21.54
N HIS A 90 -5.94 9.37 -21.80
CA HIS A 90 -6.21 10.34 -20.75
C HIS A 90 -7.52 10.06 -20.02
N ASP A 91 -8.60 9.82 -20.75
CA ASP A 91 -9.90 9.49 -20.13
C ASP A 91 -9.82 8.21 -19.28
N ILE A 92 -9.03 7.22 -19.71
CA ILE A 92 -8.79 6.00 -18.93
C ILE A 92 -7.99 6.33 -17.67
N LYS A 93 -6.99 7.20 -17.79
CA LYS A 93 -6.20 7.63 -16.64
C LYS A 93 -7.06 8.39 -15.63
N ASP A 94 -7.91 9.31 -16.09
CA ASP A 94 -8.80 10.08 -15.22
C ASP A 94 -9.79 9.16 -14.47
N GLN A 95 -10.36 8.17 -15.16
CA GLN A 95 -11.21 7.17 -14.52
C GLN A 95 -10.46 6.37 -13.43
N LEU A 96 -9.20 6.02 -13.69
CA LEU A 96 -8.37 5.34 -12.70
C LEU A 96 -8.03 6.26 -11.52
N ASP A 97 -7.68 7.52 -11.80
CA ASP A 97 -7.36 8.51 -10.76
C ASP A 97 -8.58 8.78 -9.88
N ASP A 98 -9.80 8.88 -10.45
CA ASP A 98 -11.06 9.02 -9.69
C ASP A 98 -11.36 7.78 -8.84
N MET A 99 -11.14 6.58 -9.39
CA MET A 99 -11.29 5.34 -8.63
C MET A 99 -10.28 5.26 -7.47
N LEU A 100 -9.03 5.64 -7.72
CA LEU A 100 -8.00 5.68 -6.68
C LEU A 100 -8.27 6.78 -5.65
N ALA A 101 -8.82 7.92 -6.06
CA ALA A 101 -9.20 8.99 -5.15
C ALA A 101 -10.28 8.54 -4.14
N SER A 102 -11.24 7.73 -4.57
CA SER A 102 -12.25 7.16 -3.67
C SER A 102 -11.65 6.20 -2.64
N LEU A 103 -10.58 5.47 -2.99
CA LEU A 103 -9.85 4.61 -2.07
C LEU A 103 -9.05 5.39 -1.01
N ASN A 104 -8.65 6.64 -1.30
CA ASN A 104 -7.95 7.48 -0.33
C ASN A 104 -8.79 7.73 0.92
N LEU A 105 -10.10 7.87 0.79
CA LEU A 105 -11.00 8.01 1.95
C LEU A 105 -10.94 6.76 2.84
N VAL A 106 -10.98 5.58 2.23
CA VAL A 106 -10.89 4.29 2.96
C VAL A 106 -9.54 4.19 3.68
N ILE A 107 -8.45 4.58 3.02
CA ILE A 107 -7.10 4.59 3.60
C ILE A 107 -7.04 5.52 4.82
N ILE A 108 -7.60 6.72 4.74
CA ILE A 108 -7.65 7.67 5.86
C ILE A 108 -8.43 7.07 7.03
N VAL A 109 -9.60 6.48 6.78
CA VAL A 109 -10.41 5.83 7.82
C VAL A 109 -9.63 4.69 8.49
N LEU A 110 -8.91 3.87 7.72
CA LEU A 110 -8.08 2.80 8.25
C LEU A 110 -6.93 3.33 9.11
N ILE A 111 -6.24 4.39 8.66
CA ILE A 111 -5.15 5.02 9.42
C ILE A 111 -5.67 5.59 10.74
N VAL A 112 -6.81 6.30 10.71
CA VAL A 112 -7.43 6.87 11.92
C VAL A 112 -7.87 5.77 12.87
N SER A 113 -8.51 4.71 12.37
CA SER A 113 -8.96 3.58 13.19
C SER A 113 -7.79 2.83 13.83
N ALA A 114 -6.73 2.58 13.05
CA ALA A 114 -5.50 1.97 13.57
C ALA A 114 -4.82 2.86 14.61
N GLY A 115 -4.78 4.18 14.38
CA GLY A 115 -4.25 5.16 15.31
C GLY A 115 -5.04 5.20 16.63
N MET A 116 -6.38 5.18 16.56
CA MET A 116 -7.24 5.11 17.75
C MET A 116 -7.01 3.82 18.52
N LEU A 117 -6.90 2.68 17.84
CA LEU A 117 -6.60 1.41 18.49
C LEU A 117 -5.24 1.44 19.18
N ALA A 118 -4.21 1.92 18.48
CA ALA A 118 -2.88 2.08 19.05
C ALA A 118 -2.88 3.02 20.28
N PHE A 119 -3.62 4.13 20.20
CA PHE A 119 -3.80 5.05 21.34
C PHE A 119 -4.40 4.32 22.55
N VAL A 120 -5.51 3.62 22.38
CA VAL A 120 -6.20 2.91 23.49
C VAL A 120 -5.26 1.86 24.11
N VAL A 121 -4.60 1.06 23.30
CA VAL A 121 -3.70 -0.01 23.77
C VAL A 121 -2.50 0.60 24.51
N LEU A 122 -1.82 1.58 23.93
CA LEU A 122 -0.66 2.21 24.56
C LEU A 122 -1.05 2.99 25.82
N TYR A 123 -2.21 3.66 25.81
CA TYR A 123 -2.72 4.36 26.98
C TYR A 123 -2.99 3.39 28.14
N ASN A 124 -3.65 2.26 27.86
CA ASN A 124 -3.93 1.26 28.88
C ASN A 124 -2.64 0.63 29.40
N LEU A 125 -1.73 0.25 28.52
CA LEU A 125 -0.44 -0.32 28.91
C LEU A 125 0.38 0.64 29.80
N ASN A 126 0.48 1.90 29.39
CA ASN A 126 1.15 2.93 30.19
C ASN A 126 0.44 3.17 31.53
N SER A 127 -0.91 3.17 31.53
CA SER A 127 -1.69 3.35 32.74
C SER A 127 -1.42 2.23 33.76
N ILE A 128 -1.39 0.97 33.31
CA ILE A 128 -1.10 -0.20 34.13
C ILE A 128 0.34 -0.10 34.66
N ASN A 129 1.31 0.16 33.78
CA ASN A 129 2.73 0.27 34.15
C ASN A 129 2.95 1.35 35.22
N ILE A 130 2.32 2.53 35.09
CA ILE A 130 2.39 3.60 36.07
C ILE A 130 1.76 3.17 37.39
N THR A 131 0.60 2.49 37.36
CA THR A 131 -0.12 2.07 38.55
C THR A 131 0.66 1.00 39.32
N GLU A 132 1.23 0.02 38.63
CA GLU A 132 2.06 -1.03 39.24
C GLU A 132 3.33 -0.49 39.89
N ARG A 133 3.94 0.54 39.28
CA ARG A 133 5.19 1.16 39.77
C ARG A 133 4.94 2.44 40.58
N GLN A 134 3.70 2.71 40.99
CA GLN A 134 3.34 3.96 41.64
C GLN A 134 4.17 4.26 42.91
N ARG A 135 4.50 3.24 43.71
CA ARG A 135 5.34 3.37 44.89
C ARG A 135 6.79 3.73 44.55
N GLU A 136 7.36 3.07 43.52
CA GLU A 136 8.72 3.36 43.07
C GLU A 136 8.82 4.81 42.55
N LEU A 137 7.82 5.24 41.77
CA LEU A 137 7.76 6.60 41.25
C LEU A 137 7.56 7.64 42.34
N ALA A 138 6.73 7.33 43.35
CA ALA A 138 6.56 8.20 44.53
C ALA A 138 7.87 8.30 45.34
N THR A 139 8.59 7.20 45.51
CA THR A 139 9.91 7.22 46.20
C THR A 139 10.93 8.10 45.48
N LEU A 140 10.98 8.00 44.12
CA LEU A 140 11.87 8.88 43.32
C LEU A 140 11.52 10.36 43.51
N LYS A 141 10.21 10.69 43.55
CA LYS A 141 9.77 12.06 43.79
C LYS A 141 10.15 12.56 45.18
N VAL A 142 10.02 11.71 46.22
CA VAL A 142 10.41 12.05 47.60
C VAL A 142 11.96 12.26 47.71
N LEU A 143 12.73 11.52 46.92
CA LEU A 143 14.17 11.68 46.80
C LEU A 143 14.59 12.99 46.08
N GLY A 144 13.60 13.76 45.54
CA GLY A 144 13.84 15.06 44.94
C GLY A 144 13.97 15.05 43.40
N PHE A 145 13.64 13.94 42.74
CA PHE A 145 13.60 13.91 41.29
C PHE A 145 12.43 14.75 40.74
N TYR A 146 12.69 15.51 39.69
CA TYR A 146 11.65 16.29 39.02
C TYR A 146 10.69 15.43 38.25
N ASP A 147 9.43 15.90 38.06
CA ASP A 147 8.36 15.17 37.31
C ASP A 147 8.82 14.73 35.92
N GLY A 148 9.67 15.54 35.25
CA GLY A 148 10.20 15.22 33.93
C GLY A 148 11.22 14.06 33.95
N GLU A 149 12.01 13.94 35.03
CA GLU A 149 12.99 12.86 35.18
C GLU A 149 12.30 11.53 35.47
N VAL A 150 11.30 11.54 36.34
CA VAL A 150 10.46 10.39 36.62
C VAL A 150 9.70 9.94 35.38
N ALA A 151 9.14 10.88 34.61
CA ALA A 151 8.49 10.60 33.34
C ALA A 151 9.46 9.97 32.31
N SER A 152 10.67 10.52 32.20
CA SER A 152 11.71 10.00 31.30
C SER A 152 12.10 8.56 31.62
N TYR A 153 12.11 8.19 32.90
CA TYR A 153 12.39 6.82 33.34
C TYR A 153 11.33 5.83 32.81
N VAL A 154 10.04 6.17 32.95
CA VAL A 154 8.94 5.33 32.46
C VAL A 154 8.92 5.30 30.91
N TYR A 155 9.10 6.43 30.26
CA TYR A 155 8.96 6.53 28.81
C TYR A 155 10.10 5.89 28.04
N ARG A 156 11.27 5.75 28.65
CA ARG A 156 12.43 5.07 28.04
C ARG A 156 12.09 3.62 27.68
N GLU A 157 11.38 2.92 28.56
CA GLU A 157 10.93 1.56 28.33
C GLU A 157 9.87 1.50 27.20
N ASN A 158 8.91 2.42 27.22
CA ASN A 158 7.87 2.51 26.21
C ASN A 158 8.41 2.82 24.81
N ILE A 159 9.40 3.71 24.70
CA ILE A 159 10.05 4.04 23.43
C ILE A 159 10.75 2.80 22.88
N LEU A 160 11.45 2.06 23.71
CA LEU A 160 12.14 0.84 23.29
C LEU A 160 11.15 -0.21 22.80
N LEU A 161 10.04 -0.44 23.53
CA LEU A 161 8.97 -1.33 23.10
C LEU A 161 8.31 -0.87 21.81
N THR A 162 8.12 0.43 21.61
CA THR A 162 7.57 1.01 20.39
C THR A 162 8.49 0.74 19.19
N ILE A 163 9.78 0.89 19.34
CA ILE A 163 10.77 0.63 18.27
C ILE A 163 10.74 -0.86 17.89
N ILE A 164 10.81 -1.75 18.87
CA ILE A 164 10.76 -3.20 18.62
C ILE A 164 9.43 -3.57 17.97
N GLY A 165 8.32 -3.10 18.54
CA GLY A 165 6.97 -3.36 18.03
C GLY A 165 6.76 -2.85 16.61
N SER A 166 7.33 -1.67 16.26
CA SER A 166 7.22 -1.13 14.91
C SER A 166 7.99 -1.97 13.88
N VAL A 167 9.16 -2.48 14.23
CA VAL A 167 9.93 -3.38 13.35
C VAL A 167 9.17 -4.69 13.12
N VAL A 168 8.67 -5.31 14.19
CA VAL A 168 7.86 -6.54 14.09
C VAL A 168 6.58 -6.26 13.28
N GLY A 169 5.91 -5.13 13.56
CA GLY A 169 4.72 -4.70 12.83
C GLY A 169 4.96 -4.51 11.32
N MET A 170 6.10 -3.94 10.92
CA MET A 170 6.48 -3.81 9.51
C MET A 170 6.67 -5.17 8.84
N VAL A 171 7.29 -6.13 9.52
CA VAL A 171 7.46 -7.49 8.98
C VAL A 171 6.10 -8.17 8.80
N LEU A 172 5.24 -8.13 9.81
CA LEU A 172 3.89 -8.70 9.74
C LEU A 172 3.03 -7.97 8.69
N GLY A 173 3.14 -6.64 8.60
CA GLY A 173 2.47 -5.83 7.59
C GLY A 173 2.87 -6.22 6.16
N ASN A 174 4.15 -6.50 5.92
CA ASN A 174 4.62 -6.98 4.63
C ASN A 174 4.07 -8.36 4.27
N LEU A 175 4.01 -9.27 5.24
CA LEU A 175 3.40 -10.60 5.06
C LEU A 175 1.90 -10.48 4.74
N LEU A 176 1.19 -9.64 5.48
CA LEU A 176 -0.24 -9.37 5.28
C LEU A 176 -0.49 -8.73 3.91
N HIS A 177 0.30 -7.72 3.52
CA HIS A 177 0.23 -7.10 2.20
C HIS A 177 0.37 -8.14 1.09
N ARG A 178 1.38 -9.00 1.18
CA ARG A 178 1.60 -10.07 0.19
C ARG A 178 0.40 -11.02 0.10
N TYR A 179 -0.16 -11.39 1.25
CA TYR A 179 -1.35 -12.24 1.31
C TYR A 179 -2.56 -11.58 0.66
N ILE A 180 -2.84 -10.31 1.00
CA ILE A 180 -3.97 -9.55 0.46
C ILE A 180 -3.84 -9.40 -1.06
N ILE A 181 -2.67 -8.97 -1.56
CA ILE A 181 -2.45 -8.79 -3.00
C ILE A 181 -2.70 -10.08 -3.76
N LEU A 182 -2.20 -11.23 -3.25
CA LEU A 182 -2.41 -12.53 -3.91
C LEU A 182 -3.87 -12.99 -3.89
N THR A 183 -4.66 -12.56 -2.90
CA THR A 183 -6.05 -12.98 -2.73
C THR A 183 -7.03 -12.07 -3.46
N VAL A 184 -6.74 -10.77 -3.54
CA VAL A 184 -7.61 -9.75 -4.13
C VAL A 184 -7.30 -9.51 -5.62
N GLU A 185 -6.15 -10.00 -6.10
CA GLU A 185 -5.76 -9.84 -7.51
C GLU A 185 -6.83 -10.45 -8.43
N VAL A 186 -7.41 -9.61 -9.28
CA VAL A 186 -8.39 -10.04 -10.29
C VAL A 186 -7.70 -10.31 -11.62
N GLU A 187 -8.31 -11.15 -12.46
CA GLU A 187 -7.71 -11.54 -13.76
C GLU A 187 -7.49 -10.36 -14.71
N GLU A 188 -8.26 -9.28 -14.55
CA GLU A 188 -8.23 -8.11 -15.44
C GLU A 188 -7.21 -7.05 -15.06
N ALA A 189 -6.78 -7.00 -13.79
CA ALA A 189 -5.86 -5.98 -13.29
C ALA A 189 -4.81 -6.55 -12.35
N MET A 190 -3.56 -6.23 -12.60
CA MET A 190 -2.43 -6.60 -11.76
C MET A 190 -2.13 -5.48 -10.75
N PHE A 191 -2.16 -5.81 -9.47
CA PHE A 191 -1.76 -4.85 -8.43
C PHE A 191 -0.24 -4.84 -8.21
N GLY A 192 0.30 -3.68 -7.88
CA GLY A 192 1.72 -3.52 -7.56
C GLY A 192 2.13 -4.36 -6.36
N ARG A 193 3.05 -5.31 -6.55
CA ARG A 193 3.49 -6.25 -5.49
C ARG A 193 4.65 -5.72 -4.67
N GLN A 194 5.20 -4.57 -5.04
CA GLN A 194 6.37 -4.00 -4.39
C GLN A 194 5.97 -2.85 -3.47
N ILE A 195 6.36 -2.94 -2.21
CA ILE A 195 6.24 -1.84 -1.26
C ILE A 195 7.49 -0.97 -1.38
N HIS A 196 7.30 0.31 -1.65
CA HIS A 196 8.41 1.26 -1.71
C HIS A 196 8.97 1.51 -0.31
N TRP A 197 10.28 1.71 -0.19
CA TRP A 197 10.95 1.98 1.09
C TRP A 197 10.39 3.20 1.83
N GLN A 198 9.86 4.17 1.09
CA GLN A 198 9.19 5.35 1.63
C GLN A 198 7.96 4.98 2.48
N SER A 199 7.21 3.94 2.10
CA SER A 199 6.05 3.47 2.86
C SER A 199 6.44 2.92 4.23
N TYR A 200 7.57 2.22 4.31
CA TYR A 200 8.13 1.78 5.59
C TYR A 200 8.54 2.96 6.47
N LEU A 201 9.15 3.98 5.87
CA LEU A 201 9.54 5.19 6.60
C LEU A 201 8.32 5.93 7.15
N TYR A 202 7.28 6.15 6.34
CA TYR A 202 6.05 6.78 6.79
C TYR A 202 5.35 5.98 7.89
N SER A 203 5.25 4.66 7.75
CA SER A 203 4.67 3.79 8.77
C SER A 203 5.42 3.90 10.10
N PHE A 204 6.75 3.89 10.05
CA PHE A 204 7.57 4.08 11.25
C PHE A 204 7.35 5.45 11.89
N LEU A 205 7.38 6.52 11.10
CA LEU A 205 7.17 7.89 11.58
C LEU A 205 5.79 8.06 12.22
N PHE A 206 4.72 7.52 11.61
CA PHE A 206 3.38 7.55 12.20
C PHE A 206 3.33 6.79 13.52
N THR A 207 3.92 5.61 13.61
CA THR A 207 3.96 4.82 14.85
C THR A 207 4.68 5.58 15.96
N VAL A 208 5.82 6.18 15.66
CA VAL A 208 6.57 7.00 16.62
C VAL A 208 5.78 8.24 17.03
N ALA A 209 5.14 8.93 16.09
CA ALA A 209 4.33 10.11 16.37
C ALA A 209 3.14 9.77 17.30
N PHE A 210 2.44 8.66 17.04
CA PHE A 210 1.38 8.20 17.94
C PHE A 210 1.91 7.82 19.33
N SER A 211 3.04 7.15 19.42
CA SER A 211 3.66 6.82 20.71
C SER A 211 4.05 8.06 21.49
N LEU A 212 4.64 9.05 20.84
CA LEU A 212 4.97 10.32 21.47
C LEU A 212 3.73 11.07 21.95
N PHE A 213 2.67 11.07 21.15
CA PHE A 213 1.38 11.67 21.50
C PHE A 213 0.78 11.00 22.74
N VAL A 214 0.78 9.68 22.82
CA VAL A 214 0.31 8.94 24.00
C VAL A 214 1.14 9.27 25.21
N ASN A 215 2.47 9.28 25.10
CA ASN A 215 3.38 9.63 26.18
C ASN A 215 3.13 11.06 26.67
N TRP A 216 2.87 11.99 25.76
CA TRP A 216 2.53 13.38 26.11
C TRP A 216 1.21 13.44 26.92
N VAL A 217 0.17 12.74 26.50
CA VAL A 217 -1.10 12.65 27.24
C VAL A 217 -0.90 12.04 28.63
N MET A 218 -0.09 10.98 28.69
CA MET A 218 0.19 10.28 29.96
C MET A 218 1.05 11.10 30.94
N PHE A 219 1.84 12.05 30.44
CA PHE A 219 2.61 12.98 31.27
C PHE A 219 1.72 13.75 32.23
N TYR A 220 0.54 14.20 31.77
CA TYR A 220 -0.42 14.88 32.63
C TYR A 220 -0.98 13.97 33.72
N LYS A 221 -1.14 12.69 33.45
CA LYS A 221 -1.58 11.69 34.44
C LYS A 221 -0.49 11.44 35.48
N LEU A 222 0.75 11.31 35.04
CA LEU A 222 1.91 11.09 35.90
C LEU A 222 2.12 12.25 36.88
N LYS A 223 1.89 13.48 36.43
CA LYS A 223 2.00 14.69 37.28
C LYS A 223 0.97 14.72 38.43
N LYS A 224 -0.19 14.10 38.24
CA LYS A 224 -1.28 14.07 39.24
C LYS A 224 -1.12 12.98 40.30
N ILE A 225 -0.07 12.19 40.28
CA ILE A 225 0.18 11.16 41.30
C ILE A 225 0.48 11.84 42.62
N ASP A 226 -0.39 11.63 43.62
CA ASP A 226 -0.20 12.13 44.99
C ASP A 226 0.82 11.25 45.75
N MET A 227 1.92 11.85 46.15
CA MET A 227 3.03 11.17 46.84
C MET A 227 2.60 10.63 48.21
N VAL A 228 1.77 11.42 48.94
CA VAL A 228 1.36 11.09 50.31
C VAL A 228 0.42 9.91 50.33
N GLU A 229 -0.56 9.90 49.42
CA GLU A 229 -1.55 8.81 49.31
C GLU A 229 -0.91 7.52 48.79
N SER A 230 0.04 7.63 47.85
CA SER A 230 0.74 6.48 47.27
C SER A 230 1.66 5.74 48.28
N LEU A 231 2.16 6.44 49.28
CA LEU A 231 3.04 5.88 50.32
C LEU A 231 2.19 5.40 51.55
N LYS A 232 0.98 5.95 51.74
CA LYS A 232 0.14 5.70 52.89
C LYS A 232 -0.76 4.47 52.77
N SER A 233 -0.91 3.91 51.53
CA SER A 233 -1.80 2.77 51.24
C SER A 233 -1.24 1.39 51.69
N VAL A 234 -0.56 1.35 52.85
CA VAL A 234 0.06 0.15 53.45
C VAL A 234 -0.48 -0.12 54.87
N GLU A 235 -1.68 0.32 55.18
CA GLU A 235 -2.41 -0.18 56.34
C GLU A 235 -3.74 -0.82 55.95
#